data_1282105b6af1299b976e89dc336a2a91
#
_entry.id   1282105b6af1299b976e89dc336a2a91
#
_cell.length_a   1.000
_cell.length_b   1.000
_cell.length_c   1.000
_cell.angle_alpha   90.00
_cell.angle_beta   90.00
_cell.angle_gamma   90.00
#
_symmetry.space_group_name_H-M   'P 1'
#
loop_
_entity.id
_entity.type
_entity.pdbx_description
1 polymer ?
#
loop_
_entity_poly.entity_id
_entity_poly.type
_entity_poly.pdbx_seq_one_letter_code
_entity_poly.pdbx_strand_id
1 'polypeptide(L)'
;MYSKEYLPTLIHEFNHSFINHILDENKYPDYVKELEPAATDLFNSSRWSMAKQAYGNWKTVINESLVRAAVICYMLDKDYKPEEIKNELLEQVQRNFRWMPELVSLLRKYEERQVKYGSFENFYPRVIDFFEDYAKKENKRLDVIKSK
;
A
#
# COMPACT_ATOMS: atom_id res chain seq x y z
N MET A 1 21.61 19.75 -1.67
CA MET A 1 21.02 19.08 -0.50
C MET A 1 19.50 19.23 -0.55
N TYR A 2 18.78 18.13 -0.40
CA TYR A 2 17.32 18.14 -0.43
C TYR A 2 16.78 18.39 0.96
N SER A 3 15.73 19.22 1.07
CA SER A 3 15.03 19.45 2.32
C SER A 3 14.19 18.24 2.69
N LYS A 4 13.75 18.12 3.96
CA LYS A 4 12.85 17.05 4.40
C LYS A 4 11.56 17.00 3.58
N GLU A 5 11.10 18.15 3.10
CA GLU A 5 9.88 18.24 2.30
C GLU A 5 9.99 17.52 0.96
N TYR A 6 11.20 17.51 0.37
CA TYR A 6 11.44 16.87 -0.92
C TYR A 6 11.79 15.38 -0.81
N LEU A 7 12.38 14.94 0.32
CA LEU A 7 12.81 13.56 0.49
C LEU A 7 11.69 12.55 0.30
N PRO A 8 10.49 12.71 0.90
CA PRO A 8 9.40 11.77 0.65
C PRO A 8 9.02 11.67 -0.82
N THR A 9 9.01 12.78 -1.55
CA THR A 9 8.70 12.78 -2.98
C THR A 9 9.75 12.01 -3.78
N LEU A 10 11.03 12.22 -3.48
CA LEU A 10 12.12 11.52 -4.16
C LEU A 10 12.07 10.01 -3.90
N ILE A 11 11.80 9.62 -2.66
CA ILE A 11 11.70 8.20 -2.29
C ILE A 11 10.49 7.58 -2.97
N HIS A 12 9.39 8.31 -3.06
CA HIS A 12 8.20 7.89 -3.76
C HIS A 12 8.53 7.55 -5.23
N GLU A 13 9.19 8.43 -5.94
CA GLU A 13 9.58 8.21 -7.33
C GLU A 13 10.53 7.04 -7.50
N PHE A 14 11.51 6.92 -6.59
CA PHE A 14 12.45 5.81 -6.60
C PHE A 14 11.73 4.47 -6.38
N ASN A 15 10.82 4.42 -5.42
CA ASN A 15 10.10 3.21 -5.09
C ASN A 15 9.15 2.75 -6.20
N HIS A 16 8.63 3.65 -7.00
CA HIS A 16 7.83 3.29 -8.17
C HIS A 16 8.60 2.36 -9.11
N SER A 17 9.85 2.71 -9.42
CA SER A 17 10.69 1.88 -10.28
C SER A 17 10.99 0.52 -9.66
N PHE A 18 11.11 0.46 -8.34
CA PHE A 18 11.45 -0.77 -7.62
C PHE A 18 10.26 -1.71 -7.46
N ILE A 19 9.10 -1.17 -7.11
CA ILE A 19 7.92 -1.97 -6.75
C ILE A 19 7.09 -2.39 -7.95
N ASN A 20 7.01 -1.56 -8.99
CA ASN A 20 6.12 -1.77 -10.12
C ASN A 20 6.31 -3.13 -10.81
N HIS A 21 7.52 -3.66 -10.85
CA HIS A 21 7.78 -4.92 -11.55
C HIS A 21 7.17 -6.14 -10.85
N ILE A 22 6.82 -6.04 -9.57
CA ILE A 22 6.26 -7.17 -8.82
C ILE A 22 4.88 -7.58 -9.34
N LEU A 23 4.11 -6.63 -9.87
CA LEU A 23 2.82 -6.92 -10.47
C LEU A 23 2.90 -7.07 -11.99
N ASP A 24 4.07 -7.39 -12.52
CA ASP A 24 4.25 -7.73 -13.92
C ASP A 24 3.78 -9.19 -14.14
N GLU A 25 2.74 -9.35 -14.94
CA GLU A 25 2.15 -10.66 -15.23
C GLU A 25 3.13 -11.65 -15.87
N ASN A 26 4.15 -11.13 -16.56
CA ASN A 26 5.15 -11.96 -17.21
C ASN A 26 6.17 -12.50 -16.22
N LYS A 27 6.42 -11.78 -15.12
CA LYS A 27 7.39 -12.17 -14.10
C LYS A 27 6.76 -12.92 -12.93
N TYR A 28 5.59 -12.46 -12.48
CA TYR A 28 4.93 -12.97 -11.28
C TYR A 28 3.44 -13.21 -11.55
N PRO A 29 3.09 -14.09 -12.51
CA PRO A 29 1.68 -14.32 -12.85
C PRO A 29 0.85 -14.84 -11.68
N ASP A 30 1.45 -15.64 -10.79
CA ASP A 30 0.74 -16.19 -9.63
C ASP A 30 0.37 -15.12 -8.63
N TYR A 31 1.28 -14.16 -8.37
CA TYR A 31 1.00 -13.06 -7.46
C TYR A 31 -0.13 -12.17 -7.99
N VAL A 32 -0.08 -11.86 -9.28
CA VAL A 32 -1.12 -11.05 -9.92
C VAL A 32 -2.47 -11.74 -9.83
N LYS A 33 -2.52 -13.02 -10.18
CA LYS A 33 -3.76 -13.80 -10.17
C LYS A 33 -4.36 -13.92 -8.76
N GLU A 34 -3.51 -14.15 -7.77
CA GLU A 34 -3.96 -14.32 -6.38
C GLU A 34 -4.47 -13.02 -5.79
N LEU A 35 -3.80 -11.89 -6.06
CA LEU A 35 -4.16 -10.60 -5.51
C LEU A 35 -5.38 -9.97 -6.17
N GLU A 36 -5.63 -10.27 -7.43
CA GLU A 36 -6.63 -9.57 -8.25
C GLU A 36 -8.03 -9.50 -7.63
N PRO A 37 -8.60 -10.60 -7.07
CA PRO A 37 -9.96 -10.51 -6.51
C PRO A 37 -10.08 -9.50 -5.38
N ALA A 38 -9.18 -9.56 -4.40
CA ALA A 38 -9.21 -8.65 -3.25
C ALA A 38 -8.94 -7.21 -3.67
N ALA A 39 -7.94 -7.00 -4.53
CA ALA A 39 -7.58 -5.68 -5.01
C ALA A 39 -8.70 -5.06 -5.85
N THR A 40 -9.38 -5.87 -6.65
CA THR A 40 -10.53 -5.42 -7.45
C THR A 40 -11.68 -4.97 -6.54
N ASP A 41 -11.97 -5.73 -5.48
CA ASP A 41 -12.99 -5.35 -4.51
C ASP A 41 -12.66 -4.00 -3.86
N LEU A 42 -11.43 -3.83 -3.43
CA LEU A 42 -11.00 -2.59 -2.79
C LEU A 42 -11.01 -1.41 -3.77
N PHE A 43 -10.59 -1.64 -5.00
CA PHE A 43 -10.63 -0.62 -6.05
C PHE A 43 -12.09 -0.21 -6.34
N ASN A 44 -12.98 -1.17 -6.48
CA ASN A 44 -14.39 -0.88 -6.79
C ASN A 44 -15.08 -0.09 -5.67
N SER A 45 -14.77 -0.38 -4.41
CA SER A 45 -15.31 0.36 -3.27
C SER A 45 -14.77 1.78 -3.16
N SER A 46 -13.64 2.06 -3.82
CA SER A 46 -12.97 3.35 -3.82
C SER A 46 -12.98 4.04 -5.18
N ARG A 47 -13.67 3.46 -6.14
CA ARG A 47 -13.57 3.79 -7.57
C ARG A 47 -13.66 5.28 -7.87
N TRP A 48 -14.65 5.96 -7.30
CA TRP A 48 -14.86 7.38 -7.55
C TRP A 48 -13.63 8.21 -7.14
N SER A 49 -13.17 8.01 -5.93
CA SER A 49 -12.03 8.75 -5.40
C SER A 49 -10.74 8.43 -6.15
N MET A 50 -10.51 7.15 -6.46
CA MET A 50 -9.30 6.71 -7.14
C MET A 50 -9.27 7.16 -8.60
N ALA A 51 -10.40 7.12 -9.30
CA ALA A 51 -10.50 7.63 -10.67
C ALA A 51 -10.19 9.12 -10.72
N LYS A 52 -10.67 9.88 -9.73
CA LYS A 52 -10.40 11.30 -9.63
C LYS A 52 -8.92 11.60 -9.42
N GLN A 53 -8.19 10.70 -8.79
CA GLN A 53 -6.74 10.80 -8.59
C GLN A 53 -5.93 10.19 -9.75
N ALA A 54 -6.58 9.81 -10.85
CA ALA A 54 -5.98 9.22 -12.04
C ALA A 54 -5.42 7.80 -11.84
N TYR A 55 -5.93 7.05 -10.86
CA TYR A 55 -5.58 5.65 -10.68
C TYR A 55 -6.62 4.77 -11.37
N GLY A 56 -6.36 4.42 -12.63
CA GLY A 56 -7.34 3.80 -13.50
C GLY A 56 -7.55 2.29 -13.32
N ASN A 57 -6.73 1.62 -12.50
CA ASN A 57 -6.86 0.18 -12.31
C ASN A 57 -6.32 -0.27 -10.95
N TRP A 58 -6.67 -1.49 -10.56
CA TRP A 58 -6.30 -2.02 -9.25
C TRP A 58 -4.79 -2.19 -9.04
N LYS A 59 -4.05 -2.51 -10.09
CA LYS A 59 -2.58 -2.66 -9.98
C LYS A 59 -1.93 -1.35 -9.58
N THR A 60 -2.36 -0.26 -10.20
CA THR A 60 -1.86 1.08 -9.86
C THR A 60 -2.17 1.42 -8.42
N VAL A 61 -3.38 1.10 -7.94
CA VAL A 61 -3.76 1.37 -6.55
C VAL A 61 -2.89 0.58 -5.57
N ILE A 62 -2.64 -0.69 -5.84
CA ILE A 62 -1.79 -1.52 -4.99
C ILE A 62 -0.34 -1.01 -4.99
N ASN A 63 0.22 -0.75 -6.17
CA ASN A 63 1.58 -0.25 -6.27
C ASN A 63 1.73 1.11 -5.56
N GLU A 64 0.79 1.99 -5.78
CA GLU A 64 0.78 3.30 -5.13
C GLU A 64 0.68 3.17 -3.62
N SER A 65 -0.15 2.24 -3.14
CA SER A 65 -0.29 1.98 -1.69
C SER A 65 1.05 1.56 -1.08
N LEU A 66 1.77 0.66 -1.74
CA LEU A 66 3.06 0.17 -1.26
C LEU A 66 4.12 1.28 -1.26
N VAL A 67 4.16 2.07 -2.33
CA VAL A 67 5.12 3.18 -2.42
C VAL A 67 4.88 4.20 -1.33
N ARG A 68 3.63 4.59 -1.12
CA ARG A 68 3.26 5.57 -0.09
C ARG A 68 3.53 5.03 1.32
N ALA A 69 3.26 3.75 1.55
CA ALA A 69 3.58 3.12 2.83
C ALA A 69 5.10 3.09 3.08
N ALA A 70 5.89 2.81 2.04
CA ALA A 70 7.35 2.81 2.14
C ALA A 70 7.89 4.20 2.49
N VAL A 71 7.29 5.26 1.94
CA VAL A 71 7.65 6.64 2.29
C VAL A 71 7.44 6.89 3.78
N ILE A 72 6.31 6.45 4.32
CA ILE A 72 6.01 6.63 5.75
C ILE A 72 6.97 5.83 6.62
N CYS A 73 7.32 4.60 6.21
CA CYS A 73 8.34 3.81 6.90
C CYS A 73 9.68 4.54 6.94
N TYR A 74 10.06 5.16 5.83
CA TYR A 74 11.28 5.97 5.77
C TYR A 74 11.22 7.14 6.76
N MET A 75 10.08 7.82 6.82
CA MET A 75 9.91 8.93 7.77
C MET A 75 10.05 8.47 9.22
N LEU A 76 9.53 7.28 9.54
CA LEU A 76 9.68 6.70 10.87
C LEU A 76 11.13 6.39 11.21
N ASP A 77 11.94 6.00 10.23
CA ASP A 77 13.33 5.63 10.44
C ASP A 77 14.28 6.85 10.47
N LYS A 78 13.86 8.01 9.96
CA LYS A 78 14.74 9.18 9.74
C LYS A 78 14.41 10.38 10.63
N ASP A 79 13.91 10.15 11.81
CA ASP A 79 13.69 11.19 12.82
C ASP A 79 12.77 12.34 12.40
N TYR A 80 11.82 12.06 11.53
CA TYR A 80 10.75 13.02 11.25
C TYR A 80 9.91 13.21 12.52
N LYS A 81 9.38 14.41 12.68
CA LYS A 81 8.54 14.71 13.83
C LYS A 81 7.26 13.86 13.81
N PRO A 82 6.78 13.40 14.99
CA PRO A 82 5.53 12.62 15.04
C PRO A 82 4.35 13.30 14.35
N GLU A 83 4.27 14.63 14.41
CA GLU A 83 3.21 15.38 13.73
C GLU A 83 3.30 15.29 12.23
N GLU A 84 4.52 15.32 11.67
CA GLU A 84 4.73 15.21 10.24
C GLU A 84 4.28 13.83 9.74
N ILE A 85 4.61 12.78 10.50
CA ILE A 85 4.22 11.41 10.18
C ILE A 85 2.71 11.23 10.25
N LYS A 86 2.10 11.75 11.32
CA LYS A 86 0.65 11.69 11.51
C LYS A 86 -0.08 12.39 10.36
N ASN A 87 0.40 13.56 9.96
CA ASN A 87 -0.20 14.33 8.87
C ASN A 87 -0.11 13.57 7.55
N GLU A 88 1.02 12.91 7.29
CA GLU A 88 1.19 12.10 6.08
C GLU A 88 0.22 10.91 6.08
N LEU A 89 0.09 10.21 7.21
CA LEU A 89 -0.87 9.13 7.34
C LEU A 89 -2.31 9.59 7.08
N LEU A 90 -2.69 10.71 7.70
CA LEU A 90 -4.03 11.27 7.53
C LEU A 90 -4.30 11.66 6.08
N GLU A 91 -3.31 12.24 5.42
CA GLU A 91 -3.44 12.58 4.00
C GLU A 91 -3.73 11.35 3.15
N GLN A 92 -3.01 10.26 3.38
CA GLN A 92 -3.23 9.04 2.62
C GLN A 92 -4.60 8.43 2.88
N VAL A 93 -5.04 8.42 4.12
CA VAL A 93 -6.39 7.94 4.48
C VAL A 93 -7.45 8.82 3.81
N GLN A 94 -7.28 10.13 3.79
CA GLN A 94 -8.21 11.06 3.14
C GLN A 94 -8.25 10.88 1.63
N ARG A 95 -7.16 10.43 1.02
CA ARG A 95 -7.11 10.07 -0.39
C ARG A 95 -7.70 8.70 -0.68
N ASN A 96 -8.28 8.08 0.33
CA ASN A 96 -8.95 6.79 0.27
C ASN A 96 -8.05 5.56 0.24
N PHE A 97 -6.78 5.73 0.63
CA PHE A 97 -5.90 4.61 0.97
C PHE A 97 -6.16 4.24 2.43
N ARG A 98 -7.35 3.69 2.69
CA ARG A 98 -7.89 3.44 4.04
C ARG A 98 -7.04 2.48 4.86
N TRP A 99 -6.36 1.59 4.18
CA TRP A 99 -5.52 0.54 4.77
C TRP A 99 -4.11 1.02 5.15
N MET A 100 -3.82 2.31 4.93
CA MET A 100 -2.44 2.80 5.08
C MET A 100 -1.81 2.55 6.45
N PRO A 101 -2.48 2.81 7.59
CA PRO A 101 -1.84 2.58 8.89
C PRO A 101 -1.44 1.11 9.09
N GLU A 102 -2.32 0.19 8.72
CA GLU A 102 -2.06 -1.25 8.86
C GLU A 102 -0.99 -1.73 7.87
N LEU A 103 -0.98 -1.18 6.66
CA LEU A 103 0.02 -1.51 5.66
C LEU A 103 1.41 -1.05 6.08
N VAL A 104 1.51 0.14 6.66
CA VAL A 104 2.78 0.64 7.22
C VAL A 104 3.29 -0.32 8.30
N SER A 105 2.41 -0.77 9.20
CA SER A 105 2.77 -1.75 10.23
C SER A 105 3.30 -3.05 9.64
N LEU A 106 2.67 -3.52 8.57
CA LEU A 106 3.12 -4.72 7.87
C LEU A 106 4.52 -4.54 7.28
N LEU A 107 4.77 -3.43 6.60
CA LEU A 107 6.09 -3.16 6.01
C LEU A 107 7.17 -3.00 7.08
N ARG A 108 6.83 -2.45 8.23
CA ARG A 108 7.77 -2.38 9.36
C ARG A 108 8.19 -3.77 9.81
N LYS A 109 7.30 -4.73 9.81
CA LYS A 109 7.63 -6.12 10.13
C LYS A 109 8.57 -6.72 9.11
N TYR A 110 8.41 -6.39 7.83
CA TYR A 110 9.34 -6.82 6.80
C TYR A 110 10.74 -6.27 7.08
N GLU A 111 10.86 -4.98 7.39
CA GLU A 111 12.15 -4.36 7.69
C GLU A 111 12.86 -5.06 8.86
N GLU A 112 12.12 -5.38 9.92
CA GLU A 112 12.65 -6.07 11.09
C GLU A 112 13.09 -7.51 10.78
N ARG A 113 12.47 -8.15 9.78
CA ARG A 113 12.70 -9.55 9.44
C ARG A 113 13.33 -9.72 8.06
N GLN A 114 14.01 -8.71 7.58
CA GLN A 114 14.62 -8.73 6.25
C GLN A 114 15.59 -9.90 6.06
N VAL A 115 16.32 -10.26 7.12
CA VAL A 115 17.23 -11.40 7.07
C VAL A 115 16.48 -12.71 6.76
N LYS A 116 15.27 -12.86 7.33
CA LYS A 116 14.44 -14.04 7.11
C LYS A 116 13.90 -14.11 5.69
N TYR A 117 13.38 -13.00 5.18
CA TYR A 117 12.74 -12.97 3.86
C TYR A 117 13.71 -12.70 2.73
N GLY A 118 14.80 -11.97 3.00
CA GLY A 118 15.75 -11.54 1.99
C GLY A 118 15.18 -10.41 1.12
N SER A 119 14.56 -10.77 -0.01
CA SER A 119 14.00 -9.77 -0.93
C SER A 119 12.53 -9.47 -0.62
N PHE A 120 12.06 -8.32 -1.11
CA PHE A 120 10.65 -7.95 -0.99
C PHE A 120 9.74 -8.92 -1.76
N GLU A 121 10.20 -9.47 -2.86
CA GLU A 121 9.45 -10.48 -3.61
C GLU A 121 9.10 -11.69 -2.75
N ASN A 122 10.01 -12.12 -1.88
CA ASN A 122 9.76 -13.23 -0.97
C ASN A 122 8.76 -12.87 0.13
N PHE A 123 8.66 -11.61 0.47
CA PHE A 123 7.70 -11.11 1.46
C PHE A 123 6.32 -10.86 0.85
N TYR A 124 6.23 -10.73 -0.46
CA TYR A 124 5.01 -10.30 -1.15
C TYR A 124 3.78 -11.15 -0.86
N PRO A 125 3.88 -12.48 -0.63
CA PRO A 125 2.71 -13.26 -0.20
C PRO A 125 2.03 -12.70 1.05
N ARG A 126 2.79 -12.08 1.95
CA ARG A 126 2.23 -11.43 3.14
C ARG A 126 1.43 -10.18 2.78
N VAL A 127 1.88 -9.45 1.76
CA VAL A 127 1.14 -8.30 1.24
C VAL A 127 -0.19 -8.76 0.64
N ILE A 128 -0.18 -9.85 -0.11
CA ILE A 128 -1.40 -10.43 -0.69
C ILE A 128 -2.37 -10.84 0.41
N ASP A 129 -1.90 -11.57 1.42
CA ASP A 129 -2.72 -11.97 2.58
C ASP A 129 -3.33 -10.75 3.25
N PHE A 130 -2.56 -9.69 3.41
CA PHE A 130 -3.02 -8.45 4.03
C PHE A 130 -4.22 -7.87 3.27
N PHE A 131 -4.11 -7.72 1.96
CA PHE A 131 -5.20 -7.15 1.16
C PHE A 131 -6.42 -8.07 1.10
N GLU A 132 -6.21 -9.37 1.05
CA GLU A 132 -7.30 -10.35 1.11
C GLU A 132 -8.07 -10.23 2.43
N ASP A 133 -7.36 -10.17 3.55
CA ASP A 133 -7.98 -10.03 4.86
C ASP A 133 -8.69 -8.69 5.01
N TYR A 134 -8.08 -7.62 4.51
CA TYR A 134 -8.70 -6.30 4.58
C TYR A 134 -9.99 -6.25 3.78
N ALA A 135 -9.98 -6.79 2.57
CA ALA A 135 -11.16 -6.83 1.70
C ALA A 135 -12.29 -7.65 2.34
N LYS A 136 -11.96 -8.79 2.95
CA LYS A 136 -12.94 -9.62 3.66
C LYS A 136 -13.59 -8.88 4.83
N LYS A 137 -12.79 -8.20 5.62
CA LYS A 137 -13.30 -7.42 6.77
C LYS A 137 -14.18 -6.27 6.32
N GLU A 138 -13.81 -5.58 5.26
CA GLU A 138 -14.59 -4.48 4.73
C GLU A 138 -15.93 -4.98 4.16
N ASN A 139 -15.90 -6.06 3.39
CA ASN A 139 -17.11 -6.66 2.83
C ASN A 139 -18.07 -7.14 3.94
N LYS A 140 -17.52 -7.74 4.98
CA LYS A 140 -18.32 -8.18 6.14
C LYS A 140 -19.01 -7.01 6.83
N ARG A 141 -18.32 -5.88 6.98
CA ARG A 141 -18.89 -4.66 7.55
C ARG A 141 -20.06 -4.15 6.71
N LEU A 142 -19.87 -4.14 5.40
CA LEU A 142 -20.91 -3.69 4.46
C LEU A 142 -22.13 -4.60 4.50
N ASP A 143 -21.95 -5.91 4.60
CA ASP A 143 -23.03 -6.88 4.72
C ASP A 143 -23.83 -6.66 5.98
N VAL A 144 -23.18 -6.39 7.11
CA VAL A 144 -23.86 -6.08 8.38
C VAL A 144 -24.72 -4.82 8.23
N ILE A 145 -24.21 -3.79 7.58
CA ILE A 145 -24.94 -2.54 7.34
C ILE A 145 -26.17 -2.80 6.45
N LYS A 146 -26.01 -3.58 5.40
CA LYS A 146 -27.11 -3.91 4.47
C LYS A 146 -28.20 -4.76 5.12
N SER A 147 -27.85 -5.59 6.09
CA SER A 147 -28.81 -6.46 6.77
C SER A 147 -29.68 -5.73 7.81
N LYS A 148 -29.30 -4.53 8.15
CA LYS A 148 -30.09 -3.67 9.04
C LYS A 148 -30.99 -2.75 8.23
#